data_ab56541824c6adc983beb166301c40f1
#
_entry.id   ab56541824c6adc983beb166301c40f1
#
_cell.length_a   1.000
_cell.length_b   1.000
_cell.length_c   1.000
_cell.angle_alpha   90.00
_cell.angle_beta   90.00
_cell.angle_gamma   90.00
#
_symmetry.space_group_name_H-M   'P 1'
#
loop_
_entity.id
_entity.type
_entity.pdbx_description
1 polymer ?
#
loop_
_entity_poly.entity_id
_entity_poly.type
_entity_poly.pdbx_seq_one_letter_code
_entity_poly.pdbx_strand_id
1 'polypeptide(L)'
;IRFHGMYQQDDRDIRPERAAQKLEPLHNVMLRARLPGGIITPAQWQVIDKFAEEHSLYGSIRLTTRQTFQFHGVLKRDIKLMHQTLNSTGIDSIATAGDVNRNVLCTSNPVESELHQEAYEWAKKISEHLLPKTRAYVEIWLDGEKLGDDEEPILGSNYLPRKFKTTVVIPPHNDVDIHANDLNFVAISDH
;
A
#
# COMPACT_ATOMS: atom_id res chain seq x y z
N ILE A 1 5.62 -2.01 11.86
CA ILE A 1 4.45 -2.53 11.14
C ILE A 1 4.01 -1.60 9.99
N ARG A 2 4.13 -0.26 10.12
CA ARG A 2 3.70 0.70 9.09
C ARG A 2 4.40 0.48 7.75
N PHE A 3 5.69 0.19 7.75
CA PHE A 3 6.45 -0.09 6.53
C PHE A 3 5.85 -1.24 5.70
N HIS A 4 5.28 -2.24 6.37
CA HIS A 4 4.58 -3.35 5.74
C HIS A 4 3.09 -3.07 5.47
N GLY A 5 2.71 -1.80 5.43
CA GLY A 5 1.34 -1.40 5.10
C GLY A 5 0.30 -1.66 6.19
N MET A 6 0.72 -2.00 7.40
CA MET A 6 -0.18 -2.38 8.47
C MET A 6 -0.40 -1.28 9.50
N TYR A 7 -1.63 -1.21 10.02
CA TYR A 7 -1.99 -0.43 11.19
C TYR A 7 -2.75 -1.30 12.17
N GLN A 8 -2.38 -1.21 13.45
CA GLN A 8 -3.19 -1.77 14.51
C GLN A 8 -4.45 -0.94 14.69
N GLN A 9 -5.56 -1.60 14.77
CA GLN A 9 -6.88 -1.03 14.98
C GLN A 9 -7.61 -1.85 16.06
N ASP A 10 -8.80 -1.42 16.43
CA ASP A 10 -9.76 -2.21 17.21
C ASP A 10 -11.17 -1.97 16.67
N ASP A 11 -12.06 -2.87 17.00
CA ASP A 11 -13.47 -2.74 16.66
C ASP A 11 -14.12 -1.71 17.58
N ARG A 12 -14.46 -0.56 17.00
CA ARG A 12 -15.00 0.59 17.73
C ARG A 12 -16.44 0.38 18.18
N ASP A 13 -17.20 -0.42 17.47
CA ASP A 13 -18.64 -0.58 17.69
C ASP A 13 -18.88 -1.42 18.96
N ILE A 14 -18.03 -2.42 19.20
CA ILE A 14 -18.13 -3.29 20.38
C ILE A 14 -17.24 -2.82 21.56
N ARG A 15 -16.45 -1.75 21.37
CA ARG A 15 -15.53 -1.25 22.41
C ARG A 15 -16.23 -0.92 23.73
N PRO A 16 -17.38 -0.21 23.76
CA PRO A 16 -18.08 0.10 25.00
C PRO A 16 -18.56 -1.15 25.75
N GLU A 17 -19.08 -2.14 25.02
CA GLU A 17 -19.54 -3.39 25.59
C GLU A 17 -18.37 -4.18 26.22
N ARG A 18 -17.26 -4.31 25.51
CA ARG A 18 -16.06 -4.97 26.02
C ARG A 18 -15.50 -4.28 27.25
N ALA A 19 -15.48 -2.94 27.26
CA ALA A 19 -15.04 -2.16 28.39
C ALA A 19 -15.93 -2.39 29.63
N ALA A 20 -17.26 -2.47 29.47
CA ALA A 20 -18.20 -2.79 30.53
C ALA A 20 -17.96 -4.18 31.13
N GLN A 21 -17.53 -5.13 30.30
CA GLN A 21 -17.15 -6.50 30.70
C GLN A 21 -15.69 -6.61 31.18
N LYS A 22 -14.95 -5.50 31.28
CA LYS A 22 -13.52 -5.44 31.67
C LYS A 22 -12.62 -6.29 30.75
N LEU A 23 -13.01 -6.43 29.48
CA LEU A 23 -12.25 -7.11 28.44
C LEU A 23 -11.38 -6.10 27.68
N GLU A 24 -10.25 -6.56 27.17
CA GLU A 24 -9.41 -5.76 26.26
C GLU A 24 -10.17 -5.42 24.97
N PRO A 25 -9.84 -4.29 24.30
CA PRO A 25 -10.35 -4.00 22.96
C PRO A 25 -10.10 -5.17 22.01
N LEU A 26 -11.01 -5.40 21.07
CA LEU A 26 -10.81 -6.41 20.03
C LEU A 26 -9.81 -5.87 18.99
N HIS A 27 -8.52 -6.04 19.31
CA HIS A 27 -7.44 -5.62 18.44
C HIS A 27 -7.44 -6.39 17.13
N ASN A 28 -7.33 -5.65 16.05
CA ASN A 28 -7.21 -6.18 14.70
C ASN A 28 -6.22 -5.35 13.88
N VAL A 29 -5.98 -5.75 12.65
CA VAL A 29 -5.04 -5.09 11.74
C VAL A 29 -5.75 -4.69 10.47
N MET A 30 -5.48 -3.47 10.02
CA MET A 30 -5.69 -3.04 8.65
C MET A 30 -4.39 -3.23 7.87
N LEU A 31 -4.47 -3.78 6.66
CA LEU A 31 -3.37 -3.81 5.70
C LEU A 31 -3.79 -3.08 4.42
N ARG A 32 -2.87 -2.33 3.83
CA ARG A 32 -3.03 -1.72 2.51
C ARG A 32 -2.07 -2.35 1.51
N ALA A 33 -2.58 -2.77 0.37
CA ALA A 33 -1.77 -3.31 -0.71
C ALA A 33 -1.05 -2.21 -1.50
N ARG A 34 0.11 -2.53 -2.08
CA ARG A 34 0.79 -1.72 -3.09
C ARG A 34 0.37 -2.24 -4.47
N LEU A 35 -0.27 -1.39 -5.23
CA LEU A 35 -0.84 -1.71 -6.53
C LEU A 35 -0.73 -0.50 -7.46
N PRO A 36 0.46 -0.21 -8.00
CA PRO A 36 0.66 0.95 -8.87
C PRO A 36 -0.30 0.91 -10.06
N GLY A 37 -0.97 2.06 -10.31
CA GLY A 37 -1.97 2.17 -11.36
C GLY A 37 -3.26 1.37 -11.15
N GLY A 38 -3.39 0.63 -10.06
CA GLY A 38 -4.64 -0.01 -9.64
C GLY A 38 -5.09 -1.23 -10.44
N ILE A 39 -4.21 -1.82 -11.24
CA ILE A 39 -4.57 -2.98 -12.07
C ILE A 39 -4.50 -4.27 -11.25
N ILE A 40 -5.56 -5.05 -11.32
CA ILE A 40 -5.68 -6.35 -10.69
C ILE A 40 -6.37 -7.32 -11.66
N THR A 41 -5.85 -8.53 -11.75
CA THR A 41 -6.46 -9.58 -12.59
C THR A 41 -7.60 -10.28 -11.85
N PRO A 42 -8.54 -10.90 -12.57
CA PRO A 42 -9.59 -11.70 -11.94
C PRO A 42 -9.05 -12.81 -11.04
N ALA A 43 -7.96 -13.47 -11.42
CA ALA A 43 -7.35 -14.52 -10.62
C ALA A 43 -6.75 -13.97 -9.31
N GLN A 44 -6.09 -12.82 -9.34
CA GLN A 44 -5.61 -12.15 -8.14
C GLN A 44 -6.78 -11.73 -7.23
N TRP A 45 -7.84 -11.17 -7.83
CA TRP A 45 -9.01 -10.74 -7.08
C TRP A 45 -9.69 -11.90 -6.35
N GLN A 46 -9.87 -13.05 -7.00
CA GLN A 46 -10.46 -14.24 -6.37
C GLN A 46 -9.70 -14.70 -5.13
N VAL A 47 -8.37 -14.70 -5.18
CA VAL A 47 -7.55 -15.07 -4.03
C VAL A 47 -7.69 -14.08 -2.88
N ILE A 48 -7.72 -12.79 -3.20
CA ILE A 48 -7.84 -11.70 -2.23
C ILE A 48 -9.22 -11.69 -1.59
N ASP A 49 -10.27 -11.86 -2.39
CA ASP A 49 -11.66 -11.90 -1.96
C ASP A 49 -11.91 -13.07 -1.02
N LYS A 50 -11.45 -14.26 -1.39
CA LYS A 50 -11.52 -15.44 -0.54
C LYS A 50 -10.82 -15.23 0.81
N PHE A 51 -9.64 -14.63 0.82
CA PHE A 51 -8.96 -14.32 2.07
C PHE A 51 -9.79 -13.35 2.93
N ALA A 52 -10.38 -12.31 2.33
CA ALA A 52 -11.20 -11.36 3.07
C ALA A 52 -12.41 -12.04 3.71
N GLU A 53 -13.09 -12.90 2.96
CA GLU A 53 -14.26 -13.65 3.43
C GLU A 53 -13.93 -14.59 4.59
N GLU A 54 -12.85 -15.37 4.47
CA GLU A 54 -12.53 -16.45 5.41
C GLU A 54 -11.70 -15.99 6.63
N HIS A 55 -10.92 -14.90 6.52
CA HIS A 55 -9.89 -14.53 7.48
C HIS A 55 -9.95 -13.07 7.98
N SER A 56 -11.06 -12.38 7.70
CA SER A 56 -11.31 -11.06 8.29
C SER A 56 -12.62 -11.03 9.06
N LEU A 57 -12.71 -10.15 10.06
CA LEU A 57 -13.91 -10.02 10.88
C LEU A 57 -15.14 -9.56 10.10
N TYR A 58 -14.91 -8.87 8.99
CA TYR A 58 -16.00 -8.21 8.25
C TYR A 58 -16.28 -8.83 6.88
N GLY A 59 -15.51 -9.82 6.45
CA GLY A 59 -15.66 -10.45 5.14
C GLY A 59 -15.61 -9.46 3.97
N SER A 60 -14.85 -8.36 4.09
CA SER A 60 -14.92 -7.26 3.14
C SER A 60 -13.56 -6.69 2.76
N ILE A 61 -13.52 -6.14 1.53
CA ILE A 61 -12.39 -5.40 0.98
C ILE A 61 -12.82 -3.94 0.82
N ARG A 62 -11.94 -3.00 1.17
CA ARG A 62 -12.16 -1.57 0.96
C ARG A 62 -11.28 -1.05 -0.15
N LEU A 63 -11.88 -0.53 -1.19
CA LEU A 63 -11.16 0.20 -2.23
C LEU A 63 -10.77 1.58 -1.73
N THR A 64 -9.64 2.10 -2.21
CA THR A 64 -9.12 3.41 -1.80
C THR A 64 -9.10 4.39 -2.95
N THR A 65 -9.07 5.68 -2.63
CA THR A 65 -8.88 6.78 -3.61
C THR A 65 -7.48 6.79 -4.25
N ARG A 66 -6.59 5.86 -3.84
CA ARG A 66 -5.26 5.72 -4.43
C ARG A 66 -5.11 4.44 -5.23
N GLN A 67 -6.16 4.03 -5.93
CA GLN A 67 -6.16 2.88 -6.85
C GLN A 67 -5.57 1.62 -6.21
N THR A 68 -5.96 1.35 -4.96
CA THR A 68 -5.55 0.13 -4.25
C THR A 68 -6.66 -0.31 -3.31
N PHE A 69 -6.42 -1.36 -2.56
CA PHE A 69 -7.38 -1.89 -1.60
C PHE A 69 -6.78 -2.09 -0.21
N GLN A 70 -7.67 -2.31 0.74
CA GLN A 70 -7.33 -2.58 2.13
C GLN A 70 -8.12 -3.78 2.66
N PHE A 71 -7.44 -4.63 3.43
CA PHE A 71 -8.11 -5.51 4.38
C PHE A 71 -8.33 -4.79 5.70
N HIS A 72 -9.44 -5.05 6.34
CA HIS A 72 -9.76 -4.59 7.68
C HIS A 72 -10.22 -5.75 8.55
N GLY A 73 -9.99 -5.65 9.86
CA GLY A 73 -10.45 -6.69 10.77
C GLY A 73 -9.65 -8.00 10.72
N VAL A 74 -8.40 -7.96 10.27
CA VAL A 74 -7.54 -9.15 10.30
C VAL A 74 -6.99 -9.36 11.70
N LEU A 75 -7.21 -10.53 12.28
CA LEU A 75 -6.71 -10.86 13.61
C LEU A 75 -5.22 -11.18 13.59
N LYS A 76 -4.56 -10.98 14.72
CA LYS A 76 -3.10 -11.21 14.86
C LYS A 76 -2.67 -12.60 14.37
N ARG A 77 -3.47 -13.63 14.61
CA ARG A 77 -3.17 -15.02 14.20
C ARG A 77 -3.11 -15.19 12.69
N ASP A 78 -3.84 -14.36 11.93
CA ASP A 78 -3.99 -14.48 10.48
C ASP A 78 -3.04 -13.53 9.70
N ILE A 79 -2.22 -12.70 10.38
CA ILE A 79 -1.30 -11.75 9.74
C ILE A 79 -0.30 -12.44 8.82
N LYS A 80 0.27 -13.56 9.26
CA LYS A 80 1.22 -14.32 8.44
C LYS A 80 0.55 -14.84 7.17
N LEU A 81 -0.63 -15.43 7.31
CA LEU A 81 -1.42 -15.93 6.19
C LEU A 81 -1.80 -14.80 5.24
N MET A 82 -2.20 -13.63 5.77
CA MET A 82 -2.50 -12.45 4.99
C MET A 82 -1.35 -12.03 4.07
N HIS A 83 -0.13 -11.95 4.59
CA HIS A 83 1.04 -11.63 3.77
C HIS A 83 1.38 -12.72 2.77
N GLN A 84 1.27 -13.98 3.16
CA GLN A 84 1.51 -15.10 2.25
C GLN A 84 0.51 -15.11 1.09
N THR A 85 -0.77 -14.90 1.39
CA THR A 85 -1.83 -14.81 0.39
C THR A 85 -1.59 -13.64 -0.57
N LEU A 86 -1.30 -12.46 -0.04
CA LEU A 86 -1.02 -11.29 -0.87
C LEU A 86 0.17 -11.54 -1.79
N ASN A 87 1.29 -12.01 -1.23
CA ASN A 87 2.50 -12.27 -2.00
C ASN A 87 2.34 -13.38 -3.04
N SER A 88 1.49 -14.39 -2.79
CA SER A 88 1.20 -15.45 -3.76
C SER A 88 0.55 -14.92 -5.05
N THR A 89 -0.07 -13.75 -4.98
CA THR A 89 -0.64 -13.06 -6.14
C THR A 89 0.35 -12.12 -6.85
N GLY A 90 1.59 -12.01 -6.36
CA GLY A 90 2.58 -11.04 -6.84
C GLY A 90 2.35 -9.60 -6.37
N ILE A 91 1.38 -9.39 -5.47
CA ILE A 91 1.09 -8.09 -4.85
C ILE A 91 1.78 -8.05 -3.49
N ASP A 92 2.29 -6.90 -3.10
CA ASP A 92 2.87 -6.65 -1.79
C ASP A 92 2.18 -5.49 -1.06
N SER A 93 2.69 -5.16 0.12
CA SER A 93 2.18 -4.06 0.94
C SER A 93 3.29 -3.10 1.40
N ILE A 94 4.47 -3.22 0.80
CA ILE A 94 5.65 -2.45 1.21
C ILE A 94 5.45 -0.98 0.85
N ALA A 95 5.88 -0.09 1.73
CA ALA A 95 5.84 1.36 1.55
C ALA A 95 4.43 1.95 1.30
N THR A 96 3.39 1.28 1.74
CA THR A 96 2.01 1.79 1.61
C THR A 96 1.55 2.60 2.81
N ALA A 97 2.37 2.67 3.85
CA ALA A 97 2.14 3.47 5.04
C ALA A 97 3.47 4.05 5.56
N GLY A 98 3.39 5.17 6.28
CA GLY A 98 4.58 5.88 6.79
C GLY A 98 5.03 7.04 5.88
N ASP A 99 6.24 7.51 6.14
CA ASP A 99 6.86 8.68 5.46
C ASP A 99 7.68 8.19 4.26
N VAL A 100 6.98 7.68 3.28
CA VAL A 100 7.49 7.04 2.07
C VAL A 100 6.65 7.47 0.87
N ASN A 101 7.16 7.20 -0.35
CA ASN A 101 6.34 7.31 -1.54
C ASN A 101 5.21 6.27 -1.48
N ARG A 102 3.98 6.76 -1.60
CA ARG A 102 2.76 5.94 -1.50
C ARG A 102 2.45 5.29 -2.85
N ASN A 103 1.36 4.53 -2.89
CA ASN A 103 0.90 3.95 -4.15
C ASN A 103 0.84 5.00 -5.25
N VAL A 104 1.48 4.75 -6.39
CA VAL A 104 1.50 5.67 -7.54
C VAL A 104 0.22 5.48 -8.33
N LEU A 105 -0.47 6.57 -8.61
CA LEU A 105 -1.66 6.57 -9.44
C LEU A 105 -1.30 6.87 -10.89
N CYS A 106 -2.12 6.38 -11.81
CA CYS A 106 -2.12 6.86 -13.19
C CYS A 106 -3.54 6.96 -13.73
N THR A 107 -3.73 7.69 -14.83
CA THR A 107 -4.98 7.64 -15.58
C THR A 107 -5.34 6.17 -15.85
N SER A 108 -6.56 5.81 -15.51
CA SER A 108 -7.01 4.42 -15.50
C SER A 108 -7.21 3.84 -16.90
N ASN A 109 -7.46 2.54 -16.97
CA ASN A 109 -7.76 1.80 -18.19
C ASN A 109 -6.60 1.69 -19.20
N PRO A 110 -5.53 0.95 -18.88
CA PRO A 110 -4.35 0.83 -19.74
C PRO A 110 -4.60 0.17 -21.11
N VAL A 111 -5.78 -0.44 -21.29
CA VAL A 111 -6.15 -1.04 -22.59
C VAL A 111 -6.82 -0.07 -23.55
N GLU A 112 -7.06 1.17 -23.13
CA GLU A 112 -7.75 2.18 -23.93
C GLU A 112 -6.89 2.67 -25.09
N SER A 113 -5.60 2.88 -24.86
CA SER A 113 -4.62 3.28 -25.89
C SER A 113 -3.20 2.93 -25.46
N GLU A 114 -2.26 3.04 -26.40
CA GLU A 114 -0.82 2.88 -26.13
C GLU A 114 -0.34 3.89 -25.07
N LEU A 115 -0.84 5.12 -25.11
CA LEU A 115 -0.49 6.15 -24.12
C LEU A 115 -0.97 5.78 -22.72
N HIS A 116 -2.16 5.18 -22.58
CA HIS A 116 -2.65 4.68 -21.29
C HIS A 116 -1.80 3.52 -20.77
N GLN A 117 -1.39 2.62 -21.65
CA GLN A 117 -0.46 1.55 -21.30
C GLN A 117 0.90 2.11 -20.86
N GLU A 118 1.41 3.10 -21.56
CA GLU A 118 2.68 3.76 -21.22
C GLU A 118 2.58 4.48 -19.85
N ALA A 119 1.51 5.20 -19.59
CA ALA A 119 1.26 5.83 -18.29
C ALA A 119 1.26 4.81 -17.13
N TYR A 120 0.66 3.65 -17.35
CA TYR A 120 0.68 2.55 -16.40
C TYR A 120 2.10 2.00 -16.17
N GLU A 121 2.87 1.78 -17.23
CA GLU A 121 4.26 1.32 -17.12
C GLU A 121 5.13 2.34 -16.37
N TRP A 122 4.91 3.63 -16.59
CA TRP A 122 5.59 4.68 -15.82
C TRP A 122 5.19 4.67 -14.35
N ALA A 123 3.91 4.48 -14.03
CA ALA A 123 3.46 4.38 -12.65
C ALA A 123 4.15 3.22 -11.91
N LYS A 124 4.32 2.08 -12.59
CA LYS A 124 5.08 0.93 -12.07
C LYS A 124 6.55 1.27 -11.85
N LYS A 125 7.22 1.79 -12.87
CA LYS A 125 8.64 2.18 -12.81
C LYS A 125 8.91 3.19 -11.68
N ILE A 126 8.06 4.20 -11.53
CA ILE A 126 8.17 5.20 -10.46
C ILE A 126 7.99 4.53 -9.10
N SER A 127 6.99 3.67 -8.94
CA SER A 127 6.75 2.95 -7.71
C SER A 127 7.95 2.08 -7.31
N GLU A 128 8.50 1.32 -8.25
CA GLU A 128 9.69 0.48 -8.02
C GLU A 128 10.95 1.30 -7.72
N HIS A 129 11.15 2.40 -8.44
CA HIS A 129 12.31 3.27 -8.24
C HIS A 129 12.33 3.90 -6.86
N LEU A 130 11.16 4.35 -6.37
CA LEU A 130 11.02 5.06 -5.10
C LEU A 130 10.77 4.13 -3.89
N LEU A 131 10.82 2.81 -4.07
CA LEU A 131 10.83 1.89 -2.94
C LEU A 131 12.14 2.02 -2.17
N PRO A 132 12.09 1.99 -0.84
CA PRO A 132 13.29 1.84 -0.02
C PRO A 132 14.04 0.57 -0.41
N LYS A 133 15.35 0.69 -0.64
CA LYS A 133 16.22 -0.41 -1.11
C LYS A 133 16.99 -1.06 0.03
N THR A 134 17.05 -0.42 1.17
CA THR A 134 17.77 -0.89 2.34
C THR A 134 16.83 -1.45 3.40
N ARG A 135 17.42 -2.04 4.44
CA ARG A 135 16.71 -2.49 5.65
C ARG A 135 16.48 -1.37 6.67
N ALA A 136 16.54 -0.13 6.27
CA ALA A 136 16.47 1.04 7.14
C ALA A 136 15.24 1.10 8.08
N TYR A 137 14.19 0.35 7.76
CA TYR A 137 13.04 0.16 8.66
C TYR A 137 13.14 -1.08 9.54
N VAL A 138 14.24 -1.83 9.44
CA VAL A 138 14.50 -3.02 10.26
C VAL A 138 15.94 -2.95 10.73
N GLU A 139 16.14 -2.62 11.98
CA GLU A 139 17.44 -2.71 12.62
C GLU A 139 17.65 -4.11 13.17
N ILE A 140 18.78 -4.73 12.84
CA ILE A 140 19.21 -5.99 13.43
C ILE A 140 20.30 -5.66 14.44
N TRP A 141 20.04 -5.99 15.68
CA TRP A 141 20.98 -5.87 16.78
C TRP A 141 21.44 -7.28 17.18
N LEU A 142 22.74 -7.49 17.22
CA LEU A 142 23.34 -8.71 17.72
C LEU A 142 24.27 -8.35 18.89
N ASP A 143 24.03 -8.94 20.05
CA ASP A 143 24.82 -8.70 21.27
C ASP A 143 25.00 -7.21 21.65
N GLY A 144 24.00 -6.39 21.34
CA GLY A 144 24.00 -4.95 21.62
C GLY A 144 24.70 -4.09 20.56
N GLU A 145 25.17 -4.69 19.46
CA GLU A 145 25.73 -3.97 18.33
C GLU A 145 24.76 -3.97 17.13
N LYS A 146 24.59 -2.82 16.51
CA LYS A 146 23.79 -2.67 15.29
C LYS A 146 24.56 -3.25 14.10
N LEU A 147 23.96 -4.22 13.42
CA LEU A 147 24.52 -4.81 12.21
C LEU A 147 24.16 -3.97 10.97
N GLY A 148 25.16 -3.27 10.44
CA GLY A 148 25.09 -2.55 9.17
C GLY A 148 24.47 -1.16 9.29
N ASP A 149 25.14 -0.19 8.71
CA ASP A 149 24.62 1.16 8.44
C ASP A 149 24.46 1.31 6.92
N ASP A 150 23.39 0.71 6.39
CA ASP A 150 23.02 0.91 5.00
C ASP A 150 22.27 2.23 4.86
N GLU A 151 22.92 3.23 4.27
CA GLU A 151 22.23 4.47 3.91
C GLU A 151 21.28 4.21 2.72
N GLU A 152 20.06 4.72 2.83
CA GLU A 152 19.07 4.58 1.76
C GLU A 152 19.52 5.36 0.51
N PRO A 153 19.73 4.71 -0.65
CA PRO A 153 20.36 5.35 -1.80
C PRO A 153 19.63 6.58 -2.34
N ILE A 154 18.30 6.60 -2.25
CA ILE A 154 17.48 7.68 -2.78
C ILE A 154 17.08 8.67 -1.69
N LEU A 155 16.71 8.15 -0.52
CA LEU A 155 16.14 8.95 0.55
C LEU A 155 17.22 9.45 1.54
N GLY A 156 18.42 8.89 1.52
CA GLY A 156 19.48 9.17 2.46
C GLY A 156 19.11 8.84 3.91
N SER A 157 19.82 9.40 4.85
CA SER A 157 19.59 9.20 6.29
C SER A 157 18.31 9.85 6.83
N ASN A 158 17.76 10.82 6.12
CA ASN A 158 16.65 11.65 6.62
C ASN A 158 15.28 11.20 6.14
N TYR A 159 15.20 10.30 5.17
CA TYR A 159 13.94 9.87 4.55
C TYR A 159 13.08 11.05 4.04
N LEU A 160 11.83 10.77 3.71
CA LEU A 160 10.87 11.80 3.39
C LEU A 160 10.29 12.39 4.68
N PRO A 161 10.13 13.72 4.78
CA PRO A 161 9.60 14.36 5.99
C PRO A 161 8.12 13.99 6.25
N ARG A 162 7.47 13.44 5.25
CA ARG A 162 6.05 13.09 5.27
C ARG A 162 5.74 12.07 4.18
N LYS A 163 4.53 11.46 4.23
CA LYS A 163 3.98 10.69 3.10
C LYS A 163 4.09 11.49 1.81
N PHE A 164 4.62 10.88 0.77
CA PHE A 164 4.79 11.47 -0.55
C PHE A 164 3.87 10.76 -1.56
N LYS A 165 3.21 11.51 -2.42
CA LYS A 165 2.21 10.99 -3.36
C LYS A 165 2.57 11.40 -4.77
N THR A 166 2.65 10.42 -5.66
CA THR A 166 3.02 10.61 -7.06
C THR A 166 1.90 10.14 -7.98
N THR A 167 1.70 10.84 -9.09
CA THR A 167 0.71 10.49 -10.11
C THR A 167 1.25 10.66 -11.53
N VAL A 168 0.63 9.94 -12.47
CA VAL A 168 0.81 10.11 -13.93
C VAL A 168 -0.57 10.33 -14.54
N VAL A 169 -0.78 11.43 -15.24
CA VAL A 169 -2.09 11.81 -15.79
C VAL A 169 -2.03 12.02 -17.29
N ILE A 170 -3.10 11.66 -17.97
CA ILE A 170 -3.30 11.91 -19.41
C ILE A 170 -4.40 12.96 -19.58
N PRO A 171 -4.07 14.19 -20.04
CA PRO A 171 -5.08 15.19 -20.35
C PRO A 171 -6.07 14.72 -21.45
N PRO A 172 -7.28 15.29 -21.50
CA PRO A 172 -7.76 16.43 -20.71
C PRO A 172 -8.36 16.06 -19.37
N HIS A 173 -8.45 14.78 -19.02
CA HIS A 173 -9.07 14.32 -17.78
C HIS A 173 -8.10 14.40 -16.61
N ASN A 174 -8.63 14.75 -15.44
CA ASN A 174 -7.89 14.75 -14.17
C ASN A 174 -8.52 13.72 -13.22
N ASP A 175 -8.47 12.47 -13.59
CA ASP A 175 -9.03 11.34 -12.83
C ASP A 175 -8.17 10.90 -11.63
N VAL A 176 -6.96 11.45 -11.50
CA VAL A 176 -6.03 11.17 -10.41
C VAL A 176 -5.88 12.33 -9.41
N ASP A 177 -6.62 13.42 -9.61
CA ASP A 177 -6.60 14.62 -8.78
C ASP A 177 -5.17 15.16 -8.54
N ILE A 178 -4.55 15.66 -9.62
CA ILE A 178 -3.16 16.15 -9.58
C ILE A 178 -2.95 17.24 -8.53
N HIS A 179 -3.97 18.03 -8.20
CA HIS A 179 -3.84 19.12 -7.22
C HIS A 179 -3.74 18.61 -5.75
N ALA A 180 -4.09 17.36 -5.50
CA ALA A 180 -4.03 16.73 -4.17
C ALA A 180 -2.79 15.85 -3.95
N ASN A 181 -1.85 15.85 -4.89
CA ASN A 181 -0.65 15.02 -4.85
C ASN A 181 0.63 15.89 -4.84
N ASP A 182 1.74 15.32 -4.38
CA ASP A 182 2.98 16.07 -4.15
C ASP A 182 3.82 16.20 -5.44
N LEU A 183 3.81 15.17 -6.30
CA LEU A 183 4.51 15.15 -7.60
C LEU A 183 3.61 14.58 -8.67
N ASN A 184 3.48 15.28 -9.79
CA ASN A 184 2.59 14.90 -10.86
C ASN A 184 3.30 14.96 -12.21
N PHE A 185 3.18 13.87 -12.97
CA PHE A 185 3.63 13.81 -14.35
C PHE A 185 2.42 13.94 -15.27
N VAL A 186 2.48 14.87 -16.19
CA VAL A 186 1.42 15.10 -17.18
C VAL A 186 1.94 14.60 -18.53
N ALA A 187 1.26 13.63 -19.13
CA ALA A 187 1.61 13.15 -20.45
C ALA A 187 1.38 14.25 -21.49
N ILE A 188 2.37 14.51 -22.31
CA ILE A 188 2.29 15.38 -23.47
C ILE A 188 2.72 14.60 -24.70
N SER A 189 2.06 14.79 -25.83
CA SER A 189 2.44 14.19 -27.10
C SER A 189 3.32 15.17 -27.87
N ASP A 190 4.46 14.72 -28.33
CA ASP A 190 5.25 15.43 -29.34
C ASP A 190 4.62 15.14 -30.70
N HIS A 191 4.03 16.16 -31.32
CA HIS A 191 3.50 16.09 -32.68
C HIS A 191 4.57 16.44 -33.70
#